data_b6b5f3967204c3d5430308484368aa99
#
_entry.id   b6b5f3967204c3d5430308484368aa99
#
_cell.length_a   1.000
_cell.length_b   1.000
_cell.length_c   1.000
_cell.angle_alpha   90.00
_cell.angle_beta   90.00
_cell.angle_gamma   90.00
#
_symmetry.space_group_name_H-M   'P 1'
#
loop_
_entity.id
_entity.type
_entity.pdbx_description
1 polymer ?
#
loop_
_entity_poly.entity_id
_entity_poly.type
_entity_poly.pdbx_seq_one_letter_code
_entity_poly.pdbx_strand_id
1 'polypeptide(L)'
;MAHHKNGDDKMGKRDDWIAKYAEDLKSKCNMTPDMDLLTKVTIGCGPSIYNADASTVAGRQPSELETVKNNFLIKKLGLKDGPELMEAIGAVIEVYGKSERNKYRAVVYYMLTRHFGKESVYG
;
A
#
# COMPACT_ATOMS: atom_id res chain seq x y z
N MET A 1 -3.71 -2.31 32.63
CA MET A 1 -3.46 -2.47 32.12
C MET A 1 -2.71 -2.64 31.48
N ALA A 2 -2.39 -2.66 31.49
CA ALA A 2 -1.78 -2.73 30.75
C ALA A 2 -0.94 -3.42 30.47
N HIS A 3 -0.73 -4.16 30.33
CA HIS A 3 0.00 -4.72 29.91
C HIS A 3 -0.04 -5.57 29.00
N HIS A 4 -0.54 -6.23 29.37
CA HIS A 4 -0.85 -7.14 28.39
C HIS A 4 -0.29 -6.81 27.10
N LYS A 5 0.41 -6.02 27.10
CA LYS A 5 0.93 -5.50 25.94
C LYS A 5 1.93 -6.33 25.24
N ASN A 6 2.60 -7.26 25.88
CA ASN A 6 3.65 -7.99 25.22
C ASN A 6 3.20 -8.84 24.07
N GLY A 7 2.19 -9.64 24.27
CA GLY A 7 1.67 -10.44 23.19
C GLY A 7 0.95 -9.59 22.17
N ASP A 8 0.29 -8.58 22.67
CA ASP A 8 -0.48 -7.70 21.84
C ASP A 8 0.39 -6.76 21.02
N ASP A 9 1.62 -6.52 21.45
CA ASP A 9 2.50 -5.59 20.76
C ASP A 9 2.71 -5.95 19.30
N LYS A 10 2.93 -7.22 19.00
CA LYS A 10 3.12 -7.63 17.63
C LYS A 10 1.89 -7.41 16.79
N MET A 11 0.74 -7.84 17.27
CA MET A 11 -0.51 -7.63 16.58
C MET A 11 -0.84 -6.16 16.56
N GLY A 12 -0.58 -5.48 17.69
CA GLY A 12 -0.82 -4.07 17.79
C GLY A 12 -0.05 -3.28 16.75
N LYS A 13 1.18 -3.67 16.48
CA LYS A 13 1.96 -2.96 15.48
C LYS A 13 1.33 -3.01 14.11
N ARG A 14 0.90 -4.18 13.67
CA ARG A 14 0.24 -4.28 12.38
C ARG A 14 -1.07 -3.50 12.38
N ASP A 15 -1.85 -3.63 13.44
CA ASP A 15 -3.12 -2.92 13.54
C ASP A 15 -2.90 -1.42 13.57
N ASP A 16 -1.84 -0.96 14.23
CA ASP A 16 -1.49 0.45 14.26
C ASP A 16 -1.16 0.96 12.87
N TRP A 17 -0.42 0.18 12.10
CA TRP A 17 -0.09 0.57 10.73
C TRP A 17 -1.31 0.57 9.84
N ILE A 18 -2.19 -0.42 10.00
CA ILE A 18 -3.43 -0.45 9.23
C ILE A 18 -4.26 0.80 9.52
N ALA A 19 -4.34 1.20 10.79
CA ALA A 19 -5.05 2.42 11.16
C ALA A 19 -4.42 3.65 10.52
N LYS A 20 -3.09 3.70 10.49
CA LYS A 20 -2.38 4.79 9.85
C LYS A 20 -2.64 4.83 8.35
N TYR A 21 -2.64 3.67 7.70
CA TYR A 21 -2.92 3.61 6.27
C TYR A 21 -4.35 4.04 5.98
N ALA A 22 -5.30 3.63 6.82
CA ALA A 22 -6.69 4.04 6.66
C ALA A 22 -6.82 5.55 6.79
N GLU A 23 -6.08 6.14 7.73
CA GLU A 23 -6.09 7.58 7.91
C GLU A 23 -5.53 8.29 6.69
N ASP A 24 -4.44 7.78 6.12
CA ASP A 24 -3.88 8.37 4.91
C ASP A 24 -4.87 8.29 3.74
N LEU A 25 -5.54 7.15 3.62
CA LEU A 25 -6.54 7.02 2.55
C LEU A 25 -7.65 8.04 2.69
N LYS A 26 -8.09 8.28 3.92
CA LYS A 26 -9.15 9.25 4.16
C LYS A 26 -8.69 10.69 3.97
N SER A 27 -7.57 11.04 4.60
CA SER A 27 -7.17 12.44 4.69
C SER A 27 -6.33 12.91 3.51
N LYS A 28 -5.54 12.01 2.91
CA LYS A 28 -4.66 12.40 1.82
C LYS A 28 -5.15 11.94 0.46
N CYS A 29 -5.81 10.82 0.41
CA CYS A 29 -6.27 10.27 -0.86
C CYS A 29 -7.76 10.48 -1.08
N ASN A 30 -8.45 11.02 -0.08
CA ASN A 30 -9.88 11.31 -0.17
C ASN A 30 -10.72 10.08 -0.52
N MET A 31 -10.38 8.96 0.10
CA MET A 31 -11.05 7.68 -0.14
C MET A 31 -11.56 7.10 1.15
N THR A 32 -12.72 6.41 1.10
CA THR A 32 -13.19 5.64 2.23
C THR A 32 -12.59 4.23 2.11
N PRO A 33 -11.74 3.82 3.04
CA PRO A 33 -11.06 2.55 2.89
C PRO A 33 -11.98 1.36 3.13
N ASP A 34 -11.81 0.32 2.31
CA ASP A 34 -12.36 -0.99 2.57
C ASP A 34 -11.38 -1.68 3.53
N MET A 35 -11.77 -1.77 4.80
CA MET A 35 -10.84 -2.24 5.82
C MET A 35 -10.45 -3.70 5.63
N ASP A 36 -11.36 -4.51 5.09
CA ASP A 36 -11.02 -5.91 4.83
C ASP A 36 -9.94 -6.01 3.76
N LEU A 37 -10.11 -5.29 2.67
CA LEU A 37 -9.10 -5.29 1.61
C LEU A 37 -7.80 -4.68 2.10
N LEU A 38 -7.87 -3.57 2.83
CA LEU A 38 -6.67 -2.92 3.33
C LEU A 38 -5.88 -3.84 4.25
N THR A 39 -6.58 -4.58 5.11
CA THR A 39 -5.93 -5.55 5.98
C THR A 39 -5.22 -6.62 5.16
N LYS A 40 -5.89 -7.14 4.14
CA LYS A 40 -5.29 -8.18 3.30
C LYS A 40 -4.09 -7.67 2.52
N VAL A 41 -4.17 -6.45 1.99
CA VAL A 41 -3.05 -5.85 1.30
C VAL A 41 -1.87 -5.66 2.25
N THR A 42 -2.15 -5.21 3.46
CA THR A 42 -1.09 -5.00 4.47
C THR A 42 -0.41 -6.33 4.82
N ILE A 43 -1.21 -7.38 5.04
CA ILE A 43 -0.65 -8.70 5.31
C ILE A 43 0.21 -9.16 4.14
N GLY A 44 -0.23 -8.89 2.92
CA GLY A 44 0.53 -9.25 1.73
C GLY A 44 1.87 -8.54 1.61
N CYS A 45 1.99 -7.34 2.19
CA CYS A 45 3.27 -6.64 2.20
C CYS A 45 4.28 -7.30 3.14
N GLY A 46 3.78 -8.10 4.09
CA GLY A 46 4.65 -8.83 5.01
C GLY A 46 5.41 -7.92 5.96
N PRO A 47 6.58 -8.38 6.44
CA PRO A 47 7.33 -7.60 7.43
C PRO A 47 7.91 -6.31 6.88
N SER A 48 7.81 -6.05 5.58
CA SER A 48 8.32 -4.80 5.01
C SER A 48 7.65 -3.58 5.62
N ILE A 49 6.42 -3.71 6.15
CA ILE A 49 5.73 -2.57 6.75
C ILE A 49 6.45 -2.04 7.98
N TYR A 50 7.32 -2.86 8.59
CA TYR A 50 8.08 -2.45 9.78
C TYR A 50 9.46 -1.92 9.44
N ASN A 51 9.84 -1.94 8.16
CA ASN A 51 11.16 -1.50 7.71
C ASN A 51 11.03 -0.10 7.12
N ALA A 52 11.83 0.83 7.63
CA ALA A 52 11.71 2.23 7.22
C ALA A 52 11.83 2.42 5.71
N ASP A 53 12.76 1.68 5.09
CA ASP A 53 12.98 1.84 3.64
C ASP A 53 11.95 1.09 2.82
N ALA A 54 11.60 -0.13 3.24
CA ALA A 54 10.70 -0.96 2.45
C ALA A 54 9.23 -0.61 2.63
N SER A 55 8.90 0.11 3.71
CA SER A 55 7.50 0.42 4.01
C SER A 55 6.92 1.51 3.14
N THR A 56 7.77 2.27 2.44
CA THR A 56 7.32 3.37 1.60
C THR A 56 7.77 3.16 0.16
N VAL A 57 7.12 3.86 -0.76
CA VAL A 57 7.47 3.85 -2.17
C VAL A 57 8.10 5.20 -2.50
N ALA A 58 9.26 5.16 -3.15
CA ALA A 58 9.94 6.38 -3.58
C ALA A 58 9.28 6.86 -4.88
N GLY A 59 8.31 7.73 -4.75
CA GLY A 59 7.47 8.14 -5.87
C GLY A 59 8.18 8.92 -6.97
N ARG A 60 9.41 9.37 -6.69
CA ARG A 60 10.18 10.12 -7.67
C ARG A 60 11.30 9.32 -8.31
N GLN A 61 11.46 8.05 -7.93
CA GLN A 61 12.54 7.23 -8.45
C GLN A 61 11.99 6.25 -9.48
N PRO A 62 12.36 6.39 -10.74
CA PRO A 62 11.85 5.50 -11.79
C PRO A 62 12.11 4.02 -11.51
N SER A 63 13.25 3.70 -10.90
CA SER A 63 13.56 2.30 -10.60
C SER A 63 12.59 1.71 -9.58
N GLU A 64 12.17 2.52 -8.60
CA GLU A 64 11.20 2.07 -7.62
C GLU A 64 9.83 1.85 -8.27
N LEU A 65 9.45 2.75 -9.16
CA LEU A 65 8.17 2.62 -9.86
C LEU A 65 8.16 1.41 -10.77
N GLU A 66 9.30 1.12 -11.41
CA GLU A 66 9.45 -0.11 -12.19
C GLU A 66 9.29 -1.33 -11.32
N THR A 67 9.86 -1.30 -10.12
CA THR A 67 9.74 -2.41 -9.19
C THR A 67 8.28 -2.63 -8.81
N VAL A 68 7.54 -1.56 -8.54
CA VAL A 68 6.11 -1.68 -8.24
C VAL A 68 5.38 -2.30 -9.42
N LYS A 69 5.68 -1.85 -10.63
CA LYS A 69 5.05 -2.41 -11.82
C LYS A 69 5.32 -3.91 -11.93
N ASN A 70 6.59 -4.29 -11.87
CA ASN A 70 6.98 -5.67 -12.15
C ASN A 70 6.57 -6.62 -11.03
N ASN A 71 6.79 -6.24 -9.78
CA ASN A 71 6.58 -7.14 -8.66
C ASN A 71 5.15 -7.13 -8.16
N PHE A 72 4.45 -6.01 -8.29
CA PHE A 72 3.09 -5.94 -7.79
C PHE A 72 2.06 -6.04 -8.91
N LEU A 73 2.12 -5.14 -9.89
CA LEU A 73 1.07 -5.11 -10.91
C LEU A 73 1.11 -6.36 -11.79
N ILE A 74 2.29 -6.76 -12.23
CA ILE A 74 2.41 -7.90 -13.13
C ILE A 74 2.38 -9.22 -12.35
N LYS A 75 3.25 -9.36 -11.36
CA LYS A 75 3.35 -10.64 -10.65
C LYS A 75 2.21 -10.90 -9.70
N LYS A 76 1.84 -9.91 -8.89
CA LYS A 76 0.81 -10.14 -7.87
C LYS A 76 -0.58 -10.00 -8.44
N LEU A 77 -0.85 -8.92 -9.18
CA LEU A 77 -2.18 -8.70 -9.73
C LEU A 77 -2.43 -9.40 -11.05
N GLY A 78 -1.36 -9.91 -11.68
CA GLY A 78 -1.51 -10.69 -12.91
C GLY A 78 -1.81 -9.85 -14.13
N LEU A 79 -1.43 -8.58 -14.12
CA LEU A 79 -1.69 -7.70 -15.24
C LEU A 79 -0.63 -7.89 -16.32
N LYS A 80 -1.00 -7.60 -17.56
CA LYS A 80 -0.07 -7.61 -18.67
C LYS A 80 0.72 -6.31 -18.70
N ASP A 81 1.99 -6.40 -19.05
CA ASP A 81 2.83 -5.22 -19.19
C ASP A 81 2.25 -4.29 -20.26
N GLY A 82 2.31 -3.01 -20.00
CA GLY A 82 1.82 -2.01 -20.93
C GLY A 82 1.97 -0.62 -20.32
N PRO A 83 1.83 0.43 -21.13
CA PRO A 83 2.02 1.80 -20.66
C PRO A 83 1.00 2.21 -19.61
N GLU A 84 -0.18 1.57 -19.60
CA GLU A 84 -1.22 1.92 -18.64
C GLU A 84 -0.80 1.60 -17.21
N LEU A 85 0.14 0.66 -17.02
CA LEU A 85 0.59 0.31 -15.68
C LEU A 85 1.36 1.46 -15.04
N MET A 86 2.32 2.03 -15.77
CA MET A 86 3.07 3.16 -15.25
C MET A 86 2.19 4.40 -15.12
N GLU A 87 1.24 4.57 -16.01
CA GLU A 87 0.30 5.67 -15.90
C GLU A 87 -0.52 5.57 -14.63
N ALA A 88 -0.98 4.37 -14.31
CA ALA A 88 -1.76 4.15 -13.09
C ALA A 88 -0.92 4.41 -11.85
N ILE A 89 0.33 3.96 -11.85
CA ILE A 89 1.23 4.21 -10.73
C ILE A 89 1.40 5.72 -10.54
N GLY A 90 1.65 6.44 -11.64
CA GLY A 90 1.78 7.88 -11.58
C GLY A 90 0.54 8.57 -11.04
N ALA A 91 -0.63 8.10 -11.48
CA ALA A 91 -1.90 8.67 -11.02
C ALA A 91 -2.09 8.46 -9.52
N VAL A 92 -1.76 7.26 -9.03
CA VAL A 92 -1.88 6.95 -7.60
C VAL A 92 -0.92 7.80 -6.78
N ILE A 93 0.32 7.93 -7.26
CA ILE A 93 1.31 8.78 -6.58
C ILE A 93 0.79 10.22 -6.50
N GLU A 94 0.17 10.69 -7.57
CA GLU A 94 -0.35 12.05 -7.59
C GLU A 94 -1.51 12.22 -6.64
N VAL A 95 -2.40 11.24 -6.57
CA VAL A 95 -3.53 11.28 -5.62
C VAL A 95 -3.02 11.31 -4.19
N TYR A 96 -1.99 10.52 -3.89
CA TYR A 96 -1.41 10.51 -2.56
C TYR A 96 -0.75 11.85 -2.23
N GLY A 97 -0.23 12.52 -3.24
CA GLY A 97 0.42 13.82 -3.09
C GLY A 97 1.90 13.72 -3.33
N LYS A 98 2.36 14.40 -4.37
CA LYS A 98 3.78 14.34 -4.75
C LYS A 98 4.71 14.82 -3.65
N SER A 99 4.23 15.77 -2.84
CA SER A 99 5.04 16.33 -1.75
C SER A 99 5.01 15.45 -0.50
N GLU A 100 4.15 14.43 -0.45
CA GLU A 100 4.10 13.55 0.70
C GLU A 100 5.32 12.65 0.71
N ARG A 101 6.14 12.75 1.76
CA ARG A 101 7.36 11.99 1.85
C ARG A 101 7.12 10.52 2.10
N ASN A 102 6.12 10.21 2.92
CA ASN A 102 5.86 8.85 3.34
C ASN A 102 4.68 8.27 2.57
N LYS A 103 4.94 7.86 1.36
CA LYS A 103 3.92 7.17 0.56
C LYS A 103 4.00 5.70 0.90
N TYR A 104 3.20 5.28 1.85
CA TYR A 104 3.27 3.91 2.35
C TYR A 104 2.92 2.92 1.25
N ARG A 105 3.74 1.88 1.17
CA ARG A 105 3.59 0.84 0.13
C ARG A 105 2.21 0.21 0.19
N ALA A 106 1.71 -0.08 1.39
CA ALA A 106 0.38 -0.70 1.53
C ALA A 106 -0.72 0.20 0.98
N VAL A 107 -0.60 1.52 1.17
CA VAL A 107 -1.59 2.46 0.66
C VAL A 107 -1.52 2.51 -0.87
N VAL A 108 -0.32 2.58 -1.42
CA VAL A 108 -0.13 2.59 -2.88
C VAL A 108 -0.69 1.31 -3.49
N TYR A 109 -0.36 0.17 -2.89
CA TYR A 109 -0.84 -1.11 -3.40
C TYR A 109 -2.36 -1.23 -3.30
N TYR A 110 -2.93 -0.74 -2.19
CA TYR A 110 -4.38 -0.74 -2.03
C TYR A 110 -5.04 0.07 -3.16
N MET A 111 -4.53 1.27 -3.41
CA MET A 111 -5.12 2.11 -4.45
C MET A 111 -4.98 1.50 -5.84
N LEU A 112 -3.84 0.87 -6.12
CA LEU A 112 -3.63 0.22 -7.40
C LEU A 112 -4.56 -0.97 -7.57
N THR A 113 -4.75 -1.76 -6.51
CA THR A 113 -5.68 -2.89 -6.54
C THR A 113 -7.09 -2.41 -6.90
N ARG A 114 -7.52 -1.32 -6.27
CA ARG A 114 -8.84 -0.76 -6.55
C ARG A 114 -8.92 -0.18 -7.95
N HIS A 115 -7.86 0.49 -8.36
CA HIS A 115 -7.82 1.11 -9.68
C HIS A 115 -8.04 0.09 -10.80
N PHE A 116 -7.44 -1.08 -10.67
CA PHE A 116 -7.54 -2.11 -11.70
C PHE A 116 -8.66 -3.11 -11.43
N GLY A 117 -9.41 -2.95 -10.34
CA GLY A 117 -10.50 -3.86 -10.02
C GLY A 117 -10.03 -5.27 -9.73
N LYS A 118 -8.88 -5.40 -9.10
CA LYS A 118 -8.25 -6.71 -8.84
C LYS A 118 -8.39 -7.15 -7.39
N GLU A 119 -9.42 -6.71 -6.71
CA GLU A 119 -9.64 -7.07 -5.31
C GLU A 119 -9.71 -8.58 -5.11
N SER A 120 -10.21 -9.30 -6.11
CA SER A 120 -10.37 -10.75 -5.99
C SER A 120 -9.04 -11.48 -5.85
N VAL A 121 -7.92 -10.85 -6.21
CA VAL A 121 -6.60 -11.44 -6.01
C VAL A 121 -6.35 -11.72 -4.52
N TYR A 122 -6.96 -10.92 -3.67
CA TYR A 122 -6.79 -11.08 -2.22
C TYR A 122 -7.90 -11.94 -1.59
N GLY A 123 -8.74 -12.50 -2.38
CA GLY A 123 -9.80 -13.34 -1.87
C GLY A 123 -11.15 -12.66 -1.88
#